data_c72f74ae341cfc120f25642fdd4e4c23
#
_entry.id   c72f74ae341cfc120f25642fdd4e4c23
#
_cell.length_a   1.000
_cell.length_b   1.000
_cell.length_c   1.000
_cell.angle_alpha   90.00
_cell.angle_beta   90.00
_cell.angle_gamma   90.00
#
_symmetry.space_group_name_H-M   'P 1'
#
loop_
_entity.id
_entity.type
_entity.pdbx_description
1 polymer ?
#
loop_
_entity_poly.entity_id
_entity_poly.type
_entity_poly.pdbx_seq_one_letter_code
_entity_poly.pdbx_strand_id
1 'polypeptide(L)'
;TQKGEPGEKVVRTGNESGKTAEVTTKEPVNGVVQYYNVNTNGDKVIALTFDDGPWDTSTAAILDTLKEYDAKATFFTVGQKISGHEDLLQRAANEGHEIGTHTWDHAEGSGQGVSLILMSSDERKQEVEKGLQAIKDATGQDASLMFRSPGGNFDASVASDLNGLINAEIGWNIDTGDWKKPGADAIAQRIKSAGPGEIILMHDGGGDR
;
A
#
# COMPACT_ATOMS: atom_id res chain seq x y z
N THR A 1 -11.42 11.13 2.89
CA THR A 1 -10.10 11.56 2.35
C THR A 1 -9.76 12.93 2.92
N GLN A 2 -8.73 13.00 3.77
CA GLN A 2 -8.22 14.29 4.22
C GLN A 2 -7.35 14.84 3.08
N LYS A 3 -7.74 15.98 2.52
CA LYS A 3 -6.94 16.65 1.50
C LYS A 3 -5.72 17.27 2.17
N GLY A 4 -4.51 16.95 1.69
CA GLY A 4 -3.30 17.62 2.14
C GLY A 4 -3.36 19.12 1.86
N GLU A 5 -2.77 19.92 2.74
CA GLU A 5 -2.63 21.35 2.56
C GLU A 5 -1.14 21.70 2.42
N PRO A 6 -0.76 22.56 1.47
CA PRO A 6 0.62 23.01 1.37
C PRO A 6 1.04 23.75 2.62
N GLY A 7 2.26 23.50 3.10
CA GLY A 7 2.88 24.29 4.13
C GLY A 7 3.26 25.68 3.61
N GLU A 8 3.45 26.62 4.52
CA GLU A 8 3.89 27.96 4.22
C GLU A 8 5.27 28.23 4.85
N LYS A 9 6.17 28.79 4.05
CA LYS A 9 7.46 29.25 4.51
C LYS A 9 7.63 30.73 4.17
N VAL A 10 8.19 31.47 5.11
CA VAL A 10 8.58 32.87 4.88
C VAL A 10 10.07 33.05 5.14
N VAL A 11 10.71 33.87 4.33
CA VAL A 11 12.09 34.27 4.55
C VAL A 11 12.08 35.48 5.50
N ARG A 12 12.72 35.34 6.66
CA ARG A 12 12.88 36.43 7.62
C ARG A 12 14.33 36.87 7.65
N THR A 13 14.52 38.18 7.60
CA THR A 13 15.84 38.81 7.71
C THR A 13 15.99 39.43 9.10
N GLY A 14 17.05 39.06 9.81
CA GLY A 14 17.34 39.66 11.12
C GLY A 14 17.75 41.13 10.98
N ASN A 15 17.06 42.01 11.70
CA ASN A 15 17.25 43.46 11.57
C ASN A 15 18.67 43.92 11.93
N GLU A 16 19.34 43.21 12.84
CA GLU A 16 20.70 43.57 13.28
C GLU A 16 21.81 42.78 12.55
N SER A 17 21.53 41.53 12.19
CA SER A 17 22.53 40.64 11.57
C SER A 17 22.54 40.64 10.04
N GLY A 18 21.45 41.11 9.41
CA GLY A 18 21.23 41.02 7.97
C GLY A 18 21.11 39.60 7.43
N LYS A 19 21.22 38.58 8.29
CA LYS A 19 21.12 37.18 7.88
C LYS A 19 19.69 36.80 7.62
N THR A 20 19.46 36.03 6.56
CA THR A 20 18.15 35.49 6.21
C THR A 20 18.00 34.05 6.71
N ALA A 21 16.81 33.71 7.16
CA ALA A 21 16.41 32.34 7.50
C ALA A 21 15.04 32.04 6.93
N GLU A 22 14.85 30.82 6.42
CA GLU A 22 13.49 30.33 6.15
C GLU A 22 12.84 29.92 7.47
N VAL A 23 11.64 30.40 7.68
CA VAL A 23 10.82 30.05 8.84
C VAL A 23 9.55 29.43 8.34
N THR A 24 9.29 28.18 8.70
CA THR A 24 8.01 27.53 8.43
C THR A 24 6.94 28.19 9.31
N THR A 25 5.95 28.80 8.69
CA THR A 25 4.84 29.46 9.39
C THR A 25 3.60 28.61 9.46
N LYS A 26 3.50 27.64 8.54
CA LYS A 26 2.47 26.62 8.52
C LYS A 26 3.11 25.31 8.09
N GLU A 27 3.01 24.30 8.93
CA GLU A 27 3.47 22.97 8.54
C GLU A 27 2.59 22.42 7.43
N PRO A 28 3.14 21.73 6.43
CA PRO A 28 2.33 21.06 5.44
C PRO A 28 1.50 19.97 6.12
N VAL A 29 0.21 19.96 5.86
CA VAL A 29 -0.63 18.82 6.23
C VAL A 29 -0.59 17.82 5.10
N ASN A 30 0.19 16.77 5.26
CA ASN A 30 0.18 15.64 4.35
C ASN A 30 -1.12 14.87 4.58
N GLY A 31 -2.09 15.03 3.70
CA GLY A 31 -3.32 14.25 3.76
C GLY A 31 -3.09 12.88 3.14
N VAL A 32 -3.61 11.82 3.78
CA VAL A 32 -3.71 10.52 3.15
C VAL A 32 -4.80 10.60 2.07
N VAL A 33 -4.44 10.37 0.82
CA VAL A 33 -5.37 10.37 -0.32
C VAL A 33 -5.73 8.92 -0.64
N GLN A 34 -7.03 8.65 -0.75
CA GLN A 34 -7.52 7.34 -1.17
C GLN A 34 -7.65 7.31 -2.69
N TYR A 35 -7.02 6.32 -3.32
CA TYR A 35 -7.05 6.10 -4.76
C TYR A 35 -7.82 4.84 -5.10
N TYR A 36 -8.71 4.93 -6.08
CA TYR A 36 -9.40 3.79 -6.70
C TYR A 36 -8.97 3.59 -8.15
N ASN A 37 -8.44 4.62 -8.77
CA ASN A 37 -7.85 4.58 -10.10
C ASN A 37 -6.70 5.58 -10.20
N VAL A 38 -5.89 5.46 -11.24
CA VAL A 38 -4.75 6.33 -11.50
C VAL A 38 -4.95 7.07 -12.83
N ASN A 39 -4.63 8.35 -12.85
CA ASN A 39 -4.58 9.10 -14.10
C ASN A 39 -3.36 8.65 -14.92
N THR A 40 -3.60 8.02 -16.06
CA THR A 40 -2.55 7.50 -16.95
C THR A 40 -2.16 8.47 -18.06
N ASN A 41 -2.74 9.69 -18.09
CA ASN A 41 -2.54 10.67 -19.16
C ASN A 41 -2.81 10.11 -20.58
N GLY A 42 -3.67 9.10 -20.68
CA GLY A 42 -4.05 8.44 -21.93
C GLY A 42 -3.33 7.14 -22.23
N ASP A 43 -2.34 6.74 -21.44
CA ASP A 43 -1.70 5.46 -21.58
C ASP A 43 -2.64 4.31 -21.19
N LYS A 44 -2.58 3.21 -21.94
CA LYS A 44 -3.39 2.01 -21.73
C LYS A 44 -2.70 1.07 -20.74
N VAL A 45 -2.57 1.50 -19.50
CA VAL A 45 -1.97 0.73 -18.40
C VAL A 45 -2.98 0.49 -17.29
N ILE A 46 -2.82 -0.62 -16.59
CA ILE A 46 -3.58 -0.99 -15.38
C ILE A 46 -2.60 -1.26 -14.25
N ALA A 47 -3.05 -1.16 -13.00
CA ALA A 47 -2.24 -1.51 -11.84
C ALA A 47 -2.61 -2.91 -11.35
N LEU A 48 -1.67 -3.85 -11.42
CA LEU A 48 -1.81 -5.17 -10.81
C LEU A 48 -1.42 -5.08 -9.33
N THR A 49 -2.31 -5.47 -8.43
CA THR A 49 -2.04 -5.44 -7.00
C THR A 49 -2.40 -6.77 -6.34
N PHE A 50 -1.58 -7.17 -5.38
CA PHE A 50 -1.70 -8.44 -4.66
C PHE A 50 -1.67 -8.19 -3.16
N ASP A 51 -2.63 -8.75 -2.43
CA ASP A 51 -2.78 -8.59 -0.99
C ASP A 51 -2.50 -9.91 -0.25
N ASP A 52 -2.32 -9.81 1.05
CA ASP A 52 -2.22 -10.92 2.02
C ASP A 52 -0.91 -11.72 2.01
N GLY A 53 -0.01 -11.49 1.08
CA GLY A 53 1.28 -12.19 1.06
C GLY A 53 2.29 -11.70 2.11
N PRO A 54 3.49 -12.25 2.08
CA PRO A 54 3.98 -13.30 1.17
C PRO A 54 3.46 -14.71 1.53
N TRP A 55 3.47 -15.60 0.53
CA TRP A 55 3.08 -16.99 0.67
C TRP A 55 3.98 -17.88 -0.20
N ASP A 56 4.46 -19.01 0.35
CA ASP A 56 5.49 -19.86 -0.24
C ASP A 56 5.29 -20.17 -1.73
N THR A 57 4.10 -20.60 -2.09
CA THR A 57 3.83 -21.11 -3.44
C THR A 57 3.30 -20.04 -4.37
N SER A 58 2.32 -19.25 -3.94
CA SER A 58 1.63 -18.29 -4.80
C SER A 58 2.47 -17.07 -5.09
N THR A 59 3.13 -16.47 -4.09
CA THR A 59 3.98 -15.29 -4.31
C THR A 59 5.13 -15.63 -5.27
N ALA A 60 5.79 -16.77 -5.09
CA ALA A 60 6.87 -17.21 -5.99
C ALA A 60 6.38 -17.38 -7.43
N ALA A 61 5.24 -18.07 -7.64
CA ALA A 61 4.67 -18.29 -8.96
C ALA A 61 4.21 -17.00 -9.65
N ILE A 62 3.66 -16.05 -8.88
CA ILE A 62 3.29 -14.73 -9.38
C ILE A 62 4.53 -13.96 -9.84
N LEU A 63 5.60 -13.93 -9.03
CA LEU A 63 6.86 -13.29 -9.38
C LEU A 63 7.48 -13.91 -10.66
N ASP A 64 7.44 -15.25 -10.80
CA ASP A 64 7.90 -15.91 -12.02
C ASP A 64 7.11 -15.45 -13.25
N THR A 65 5.79 -15.38 -13.14
CA THR A 65 4.91 -14.93 -14.22
C THR A 65 5.15 -13.44 -14.55
N LEU A 66 5.23 -12.57 -13.55
CA LEU A 66 5.49 -11.14 -13.77
C LEU A 66 6.83 -10.93 -14.49
N LYS A 67 7.85 -11.70 -14.12
CA LYS A 67 9.16 -11.68 -14.77
C LYS A 67 9.12 -12.16 -16.21
N GLU A 68 8.40 -13.25 -16.50
CA GLU A 68 8.23 -13.79 -17.84
C GLU A 68 7.63 -12.75 -18.80
N TYR A 69 6.67 -11.96 -18.33
CA TYR A 69 5.99 -10.94 -19.13
C TYR A 69 6.55 -9.53 -18.98
N ASP A 70 7.68 -9.35 -18.29
CA ASP A 70 8.27 -8.02 -17.95
C ASP A 70 7.24 -7.05 -17.34
N ALA A 71 6.32 -7.59 -16.54
CA ALA A 71 5.28 -6.83 -15.87
C ALA A 71 5.71 -6.46 -14.45
N LYS A 72 5.18 -5.35 -13.94
CA LYS A 72 5.38 -4.91 -12.55
C LYS A 72 4.06 -4.92 -11.81
N ALA A 73 4.14 -5.09 -10.50
CA ALA A 73 2.99 -5.13 -9.62
C ALA A 73 3.29 -4.43 -8.30
N THR A 74 2.24 -4.19 -7.51
CA THR A 74 2.34 -3.76 -6.11
C THR A 74 1.86 -4.89 -5.21
N PHE A 75 2.64 -5.21 -4.18
CA PHE A 75 2.31 -6.19 -3.15
C PHE A 75 2.00 -5.47 -1.85
N PHE A 76 0.80 -5.67 -1.30
CA PHE A 76 0.42 -5.18 0.03
C PHE A 76 0.56 -6.31 1.04
N THR A 77 1.63 -6.28 1.79
CA THR A 77 2.12 -7.40 2.61
C THR A 77 1.60 -7.33 4.02
N VAL A 78 1.17 -8.46 4.56
CA VAL A 78 0.86 -8.64 5.98
C VAL A 78 2.16 -8.87 6.75
N GLY A 79 2.49 -7.97 7.68
CA GLY A 79 3.78 -7.97 8.36
C GLY A 79 4.12 -9.29 9.06
N GLN A 80 3.18 -9.91 9.74
CA GLN A 80 3.39 -11.21 10.42
C GLN A 80 3.76 -12.36 9.47
N LYS A 81 3.42 -12.26 8.19
CA LYS A 81 3.69 -13.31 7.19
C LYS A 81 5.06 -13.20 6.56
N ILE A 82 5.79 -12.12 6.84
CA ILE A 82 7.12 -11.89 6.27
C ILE A 82 8.15 -12.86 6.85
N SER A 83 8.04 -13.15 8.17
CA SER A 83 8.99 -14.05 8.82
C SER A 83 8.99 -15.45 8.19
N GLY A 84 10.15 -15.84 7.69
CA GLY A 84 10.36 -17.09 6.96
C GLY A 84 10.14 -16.97 5.44
N HIS A 85 9.79 -15.79 4.94
CA HIS A 85 9.57 -15.51 3.52
C HIS A 85 10.32 -14.24 3.05
N GLU A 86 11.35 -13.83 3.80
CA GLU A 86 12.11 -12.61 3.54
C GLU A 86 12.73 -12.63 2.15
N ASP A 87 13.12 -13.79 1.66
CA ASP A 87 13.68 -14.00 0.32
C ASP A 87 12.69 -13.67 -0.80
N LEU A 88 11.42 -13.94 -0.61
CA LEU A 88 10.37 -13.59 -1.57
C LEU A 88 10.17 -12.07 -1.67
N LEU A 89 10.16 -11.38 -0.51
CA LEU A 89 10.08 -9.92 -0.51
C LEU A 89 11.33 -9.28 -1.10
N GLN A 90 12.49 -9.80 -0.74
CA GLN A 90 13.75 -9.31 -1.30
C GLN A 90 13.79 -9.51 -2.82
N ARG A 91 13.30 -10.66 -3.30
CA ARG A 91 13.15 -10.93 -4.72
C ARG A 91 12.19 -9.92 -5.38
N ALA A 92 11.01 -9.70 -4.80
CA ALA A 92 10.04 -8.74 -5.32
C ALA A 92 10.64 -7.33 -5.44
N ALA A 93 11.34 -6.86 -4.40
CA ALA A 93 12.03 -5.57 -4.41
C ALA A 93 13.13 -5.49 -5.49
N ASN A 94 13.97 -6.53 -5.61
CA ASN A 94 15.04 -6.59 -6.59
C ASN A 94 14.53 -6.68 -8.03
N GLU A 95 13.36 -7.27 -8.26
CA GLU A 95 12.71 -7.33 -9.56
C GLU A 95 11.92 -6.05 -9.89
N GLY A 96 11.93 -5.04 -9.00
CA GLY A 96 11.36 -3.71 -9.22
C GLY A 96 9.85 -3.63 -9.03
N HIS A 97 9.31 -4.47 -8.17
CA HIS A 97 7.92 -4.36 -7.71
C HIS A 97 7.83 -3.39 -6.53
N GLU A 98 6.67 -2.75 -6.37
CA GLU A 98 6.37 -1.94 -5.20
C GLU A 98 5.90 -2.84 -4.05
N ILE A 99 6.33 -2.54 -2.82
CA ILE A 99 5.91 -3.27 -1.62
C ILE A 99 5.38 -2.26 -0.61
N GLY A 100 4.10 -2.32 -0.36
CA GLY A 100 3.41 -1.54 0.68
C GLY A 100 2.94 -2.44 1.82
N THR A 101 2.47 -1.82 2.91
CA THR A 101 1.95 -2.59 4.04
C THR A 101 0.44 -2.84 3.94
N HIS A 102 0.02 -4.02 4.40
CA HIS A 102 -1.36 -4.43 4.60
C HIS A 102 -1.62 -4.69 6.10
N THR A 103 -1.05 -3.83 6.96
CA THR A 103 -0.96 -3.92 8.42
C THR A 103 -0.05 -5.06 8.91
N TRP A 104 0.10 -5.15 10.24
CA TRP A 104 0.91 -6.17 10.87
C TRP A 104 0.21 -7.53 10.88
N ASP A 105 -1.05 -7.58 11.34
CA ASP A 105 -1.80 -8.83 11.57
C ASP A 105 -3.01 -9.02 10.66
N HIS A 106 -3.12 -8.25 9.56
CA HIS A 106 -4.30 -8.20 8.70
C HIS A 106 -5.53 -7.68 9.44
N ALA A 107 -5.49 -6.45 9.93
CA ALA A 107 -6.46 -5.80 10.80
C ALA A 107 -7.85 -5.57 10.14
N GLU A 108 -8.51 -6.64 9.75
CA GLU A 108 -9.83 -6.64 9.09
C GLU A 108 -11.00 -6.86 10.06
N GLY A 109 -10.78 -7.69 11.11
CA GLY A 109 -11.80 -8.01 12.11
C GLY A 109 -12.64 -9.25 11.83
N SER A 110 -12.42 -9.96 10.72
CA SER A 110 -13.15 -11.19 10.36
C SER A 110 -12.44 -12.47 10.82
N GLY A 111 -11.83 -12.43 12.00
CA GLY A 111 -11.07 -13.56 12.59
C GLY A 111 -9.56 -13.45 12.40
N GLN A 112 -9.08 -12.39 11.82
CA GLN A 112 -7.68 -12.00 11.73
C GLN A 112 -7.58 -10.55 12.22
N GLY A 113 -6.94 -10.33 13.36
CA GLY A 113 -6.81 -9.02 13.97
C GLY A 113 -8.14 -8.35 14.36
N VAL A 114 -8.05 -7.14 14.87
CA VAL A 114 -9.18 -6.23 15.10
C VAL A 114 -9.25 -5.29 13.92
N SER A 115 -10.44 -4.98 13.41
CA SER A 115 -10.59 -4.02 12.31
C SER A 115 -9.97 -2.67 12.66
N LEU A 116 -9.20 -2.09 11.76
CA LEU A 116 -8.57 -0.78 11.93
C LEU A 116 -9.55 0.33 12.38
N ILE A 117 -10.78 0.32 11.86
CA ILE A 117 -11.78 1.32 12.22
C ILE A 117 -12.24 1.21 13.68
N LEU A 118 -12.03 0.06 14.34
CA LEU A 118 -12.39 -0.21 15.73
C LEU A 118 -11.22 -0.02 16.69
N MET A 119 -10.00 0.14 16.18
CA MET A 119 -8.79 0.36 16.97
C MET A 119 -8.69 1.80 17.48
N SER A 120 -7.97 1.99 18.58
CA SER A 120 -7.50 3.30 18.99
C SER A 120 -6.46 3.87 18.01
N SER A 121 -6.21 5.18 18.08
CA SER A 121 -5.20 5.86 17.24
C SER A 121 -3.81 5.21 17.38
N ASP A 122 -3.41 4.87 18.59
CA ASP A 122 -2.09 4.30 18.85
C ASP A 122 -1.98 2.86 18.31
N GLU A 123 -3.03 2.06 18.43
CA GLU A 123 -3.07 0.70 17.85
C GLU A 123 -2.99 0.75 16.32
N ARG A 124 -3.75 1.64 15.66
CA ARG A 124 -3.68 1.84 14.21
C ARG A 124 -2.26 2.17 13.73
N LYS A 125 -1.59 3.10 14.43
CA LYS A 125 -0.21 3.47 14.11
C LYS A 125 0.73 2.30 14.27
N GLN A 126 0.62 1.56 15.37
CA GLN A 126 1.46 0.39 15.62
C GLN A 126 1.29 -0.70 14.55
N GLU A 127 0.06 -0.95 14.09
CA GLU A 127 -0.22 -1.90 13.02
C GLU A 127 0.50 -1.53 11.72
N VAL A 128 0.46 -0.26 11.35
CA VAL A 128 1.11 0.21 10.13
C VAL A 128 2.62 0.31 10.31
N GLU A 129 3.12 0.88 11.40
CA GLU A 129 4.55 1.01 11.68
C GLU A 129 5.27 -0.34 11.72
N LYS A 130 4.67 -1.34 12.39
CA LYS A 130 5.23 -2.70 12.44
C LYS A 130 5.28 -3.34 11.05
N GLY A 131 4.23 -3.15 10.24
CA GLY A 131 4.21 -3.64 8.87
C GLY A 131 5.31 -2.99 8.00
N LEU A 132 5.44 -1.67 8.06
CA LEU A 132 6.50 -0.94 7.35
C LEU A 132 7.90 -1.37 7.79
N GLN A 133 8.09 -1.53 9.10
CA GLN A 133 9.38 -1.95 9.65
C GLN A 133 9.74 -3.38 9.22
N ALA A 134 8.79 -4.30 9.24
CA ALA A 134 9.02 -5.68 8.80
C ALA A 134 9.43 -5.77 7.32
N ILE A 135 8.81 -4.97 6.45
CA ILE A 135 9.21 -4.86 5.05
C ILE A 135 10.65 -4.35 4.92
N LYS A 136 11.00 -3.29 5.66
CA LYS A 136 12.34 -2.73 5.67
C LYS A 136 13.38 -3.73 6.16
N ASP A 137 13.08 -4.46 7.22
CA ASP A 137 13.99 -5.46 7.79
C ASP A 137 14.24 -6.62 6.80
N ALA A 138 13.21 -7.04 6.06
CA ALA A 138 13.31 -8.12 5.07
C ALA A 138 14.04 -7.69 3.79
N THR A 139 13.77 -6.48 3.31
CA THR A 139 14.27 -6.03 1.99
C THR A 139 15.54 -5.19 2.07
N GLY A 140 15.85 -4.62 3.23
CA GLY A 140 16.90 -3.61 3.41
C GLY A 140 16.55 -2.25 2.78
N GLN A 141 15.33 -2.06 2.30
CA GLN A 141 14.84 -0.84 1.68
C GLN A 141 13.62 -0.30 2.44
N ASP A 142 13.40 1.00 2.37
CA ASP A 142 12.18 1.57 2.92
C ASP A 142 10.97 1.06 2.12
N ALA A 143 9.92 0.67 2.84
CA ALA A 143 8.65 0.29 2.22
C ALA A 143 8.04 1.48 1.47
N SER A 144 7.26 1.19 0.45
CA SER A 144 6.41 2.20 -0.16
C SER A 144 5.46 2.78 0.88
N LEU A 145 5.29 4.09 0.87
CA LEU A 145 4.30 4.76 1.73
C LEU A 145 2.87 4.64 1.19
N MET A 146 2.65 3.79 0.18
CA MET A 146 1.34 3.30 -0.20
C MET A 146 0.90 2.21 0.78
N PHE A 147 -0.36 2.27 1.13
CA PHE A 147 -0.99 1.39 2.10
C PHE A 147 -2.31 0.88 1.52
N ARG A 148 -2.68 -0.33 1.88
CA ARG A 148 -4.04 -0.82 1.64
C ARG A 148 -4.62 -1.33 2.96
N SER A 149 -5.79 -0.82 3.31
CA SER A 149 -6.49 -1.27 4.51
C SER A 149 -7.13 -2.64 4.29
N PRO A 150 -6.92 -3.60 5.20
CA PRO A 150 -7.56 -4.91 5.13
C PRO A 150 -9.09 -4.78 5.02
N GLY A 151 -9.67 -5.56 4.10
CA GLY A 151 -11.12 -5.50 3.81
C GLY A 151 -11.63 -4.16 3.27
N GLY A 152 -10.74 -3.23 2.91
CA GLY A 152 -11.13 -1.87 2.48
C GLY A 152 -11.66 -0.99 3.63
N ASN A 153 -11.40 -1.37 4.88
CA ASN A 153 -11.87 -0.67 6.09
C ASN A 153 -11.06 0.61 6.36
N PHE A 154 -11.37 1.66 5.62
CA PHE A 154 -10.70 2.94 5.69
C PHE A 154 -11.68 4.09 5.79
N ASP A 155 -11.53 4.93 6.82
CA ASP A 155 -12.35 6.10 7.04
C ASP A 155 -11.51 7.34 7.37
N ALA A 156 -12.18 8.47 7.62
CA ALA A 156 -11.52 9.73 7.92
C ALA A 156 -10.69 9.68 9.22
N SER A 157 -11.08 8.85 10.19
CA SER A 157 -10.33 8.71 11.45
C SER A 157 -9.03 7.94 11.23
N VAL A 158 -9.07 6.84 10.47
CA VAL A 158 -7.88 6.09 10.05
C VAL A 158 -6.95 6.98 9.23
N ALA A 159 -7.48 7.73 8.26
CA ALA A 159 -6.71 8.67 7.46
C ALA A 159 -6.00 9.73 8.30
N SER A 160 -6.68 10.26 9.31
CA SER A 160 -6.11 11.25 10.23
C SER A 160 -4.99 10.66 11.08
N ASP A 161 -5.22 9.47 11.64
CA ASP A 161 -4.26 8.81 12.54
C ASP A 161 -2.98 8.37 11.81
N LEU A 162 -3.11 7.93 10.57
CA LEU A 162 -1.98 7.45 9.74
C LEU A 162 -1.29 8.56 8.96
N ASN A 163 -1.74 9.82 9.10
CA ASN A 163 -1.09 10.95 8.46
C ASN A 163 0.37 11.08 8.93
N GLY A 164 1.30 11.13 7.97
CA GLY A 164 2.74 11.15 8.22
C GLY A 164 3.40 9.77 8.28
N LEU A 165 2.63 8.69 8.41
CA LEU A 165 3.15 7.32 8.27
C LEU A 165 2.99 6.80 6.83
N ILE A 166 1.88 7.14 6.19
CA ILE A 166 1.58 6.78 4.81
C ILE A 166 1.17 8.02 4.02
N ASN A 167 1.33 7.95 2.70
CA ASN A 167 0.95 9.04 1.78
C ASN A 167 -0.36 8.74 1.04
N ALA A 168 -0.64 7.47 0.79
CA ALA A 168 -1.80 7.05 0.02
C ALA A 168 -2.38 5.74 0.53
N GLU A 169 -3.70 5.69 0.60
CA GLU A 169 -4.45 4.43 0.71
C GLU A 169 -4.91 4.02 -0.70
N ILE A 170 -4.65 2.78 -1.05
CA ILE A 170 -4.88 2.26 -2.39
C ILE A 170 -6.06 1.29 -2.37
N GLY A 171 -7.21 1.78 -2.81
CA GLY A 171 -8.38 0.96 -3.08
C GLY A 171 -8.27 0.22 -4.43
N TRP A 172 -9.39 -0.20 -4.98
CA TRP A 172 -9.47 -0.92 -6.26
C TRP A 172 -10.76 -0.60 -7.02
N ASN A 173 -10.71 -0.76 -8.34
CA ASN A 173 -11.89 -0.70 -9.21
C ASN A 173 -12.40 -2.09 -9.55
N ILE A 174 -11.47 -3.01 -9.80
CA ILE A 174 -11.77 -4.38 -10.21
C ILE A 174 -11.42 -5.32 -9.06
N ASP A 175 -12.42 -5.91 -8.44
CA ASP A 175 -12.26 -7.06 -7.54
C ASP A 175 -12.36 -8.33 -8.39
N THR A 176 -11.26 -9.05 -8.50
CA THR A 176 -11.25 -10.33 -9.24
C THR A 176 -12.07 -11.40 -8.54
N GLY A 177 -12.29 -11.26 -7.24
CA GLY A 177 -12.96 -12.26 -6.42
C GLY A 177 -12.23 -13.59 -6.37
N ASP A 178 -10.91 -13.60 -6.57
CA ASP A 178 -10.05 -14.78 -6.52
C ASP A 178 -10.18 -15.53 -5.18
N TRP A 179 -10.36 -14.78 -4.09
CA TRP A 179 -10.63 -15.32 -2.75
C TRP A 179 -11.89 -16.22 -2.67
N LYS A 180 -12.82 -16.10 -3.62
CA LYS A 180 -14.01 -16.98 -3.77
C LYS A 180 -13.71 -18.22 -4.59
N LYS A 181 -12.50 -18.35 -5.14
CA LYS A 181 -12.07 -19.46 -6.02
C LYS A 181 -12.97 -19.68 -7.24
N PRO A 182 -13.27 -18.64 -8.03
CA PRO A 182 -14.18 -18.76 -9.17
C PRO A 182 -13.58 -19.47 -10.37
N GLY A 183 -12.29 -19.78 -10.31
CA GLY A 183 -11.51 -20.35 -11.41
C GLY A 183 -10.81 -19.30 -12.27
N ALA A 184 -9.70 -19.70 -12.89
CA ALA A 184 -8.78 -18.83 -13.63
C ALA A 184 -9.47 -18.03 -14.76
N ASP A 185 -10.39 -18.66 -15.50
CA ASP A 185 -11.09 -18.02 -16.62
C ASP A 185 -11.95 -16.84 -16.13
N ALA A 186 -12.66 -16.99 -15.00
CA ALA A 186 -13.49 -15.94 -14.43
C ALA A 186 -12.63 -14.76 -13.92
N ILE A 187 -11.50 -15.04 -13.29
CA ILE A 187 -10.52 -14.04 -12.87
C ILE A 187 -9.99 -13.29 -14.10
N ALA A 188 -9.52 -14.02 -15.11
CA ALA A 188 -8.99 -13.44 -16.35
C ALA A 188 -10.02 -12.55 -17.08
N GLN A 189 -11.29 -12.96 -17.10
CA GLN A 189 -12.35 -12.13 -17.71
C GLN A 189 -12.55 -10.80 -16.97
N ARG A 190 -12.49 -10.80 -15.63
CA ARG A 190 -12.60 -9.56 -14.84
C ARG A 190 -11.42 -8.64 -15.10
N ILE A 191 -10.18 -9.17 -15.11
CA ILE A 191 -8.99 -8.39 -15.41
C ILE A 191 -9.07 -7.79 -16.84
N LYS A 192 -9.51 -8.56 -17.83
CA LYS A 192 -9.66 -8.10 -19.22
C LYS A 192 -10.72 -7.01 -19.39
N SER A 193 -11.65 -6.86 -18.44
CA SER A 193 -12.63 -5.78 -18.47
C SER A 193 -12.10 -4.44 -17.98
N ALA A 194 -10.89 -4.42 -17.43
CA ALA A 194 -10.28 -3.22 -16.88
C ALA A 194 -9.99 -2.17 -17.96
N GLY A 195 -10.34 -0.94 -17.65
CA GLY A 195 -9.98 0.25 -18.43
C GLY A 195 -8.64 0.85 -18.00
N PRO A 196 -8.14 1.85 -18.75
CA PRO A 196 -6.91 2.54 -18.40
C PRO A 196 -6.96 3.17 -17.01
N GLY A 197 -5.91 2.95 -16.21
CA GLY A 197 -5.77 3.51 -14.87
C GLY A 197 -6.49 2.73 -13.78
N GLU A 198 -7.19 1.66 -14.10
CA GLU A 198 -7.88 0.87 -13.09
C GLU A 198 -6.92 0.00 -12.28
N ILE A 199 -7.25 -0.15 -10.99
CA ILE A 199 -6.50 -0.91 -10.02
C ILE A 199 -7.20 -2.24 -9.80
N ILE A 200 -6.46 -3.33 -9.98
CA ILE A 200 -6.96 -4.70 -9.90
C ILE A 200 -6.60 -5.29 -8.54
N LEU A 201 -7.61 -5.72 -7.78
CA LEU A 201 -7.42 -6.47 -6.54
C LEU A 201 -7.29 -7.96 -6.85
N MET A 202 -6.19 -8.50 -6.41
CA MET A 202 -5.86 -9.93 -6.35
C MET A 202 -5.19 -10.23 -5.01
N HIS A 203 -4.92 -11.50 -4.75
CA HIS A 203 -4.25 -11.90 -3.52
C HIS A 203 -3.13 -12.89 -3.83
N ASP A 204 -1.98 -12.69 -3.19
CA ASP A 204 -0.87 -13.65 -3.22
C ASP A 204 -0.73 -14.42 -1.91
N GLY A 205 -1.49 -14.06 -0.88
CA GLY A 205 -1.61 -14.78 0.38
C GLY A 205 -2.94 -15.52 0.56
N GLY A 206 -3.07 -16.25 1.68
CA GLY A 206 -4.31 -16.95 2.05
C GLY A 206 -4.53 -18.30 1.39
N GLY A 207 -3.50 -18.90 0.82
CA GLY A 207 -3.49 -20.23 0.22
C GLY A 207 -3.76 -20.24 -1.27
N ASP A 208 -4.07 -21.42 -1.81
CA ASP A 208 -4.38 -21.62 -3.23
C ASP A 208 -5.73 -20.97 -3.58
N ARG A 209 -5.70 -19.97 -4.46
CA ARG A 209 -6.84 -19.12 -4.86
C ARG A 209 -7.08 -19.09 -6.36
#